data_c7658b4d59ad283136471d56fe0f5fb0
#
_entry.id   c7658b4d59ad283136471d56fe0f5fb0
#
_cell.length_a   1.000
_cell.length_b   1.000
_cell.length_c   1.000
_cell.angle_alpha   90.00
_cell.angle_beta   90.00
_cell.angle_gamma   90.00
#
_symmetry.space_group_name_H-M   'P 1'
#
loop_
_entity.id
_entity.type
_entity.pdbx_description
1 polymer ?
#
loop_
_entity_poly.entity_id
_entity_poly.type
_entity_poly.pdbx_seq_one_letter_code
_entity_poly.pdbx_strand_id
1 'polypeptide(L)'
;RSTMMPETARVVLLTGCLALLAGCASQPRPEPVVVNTAEASELARQAWEAHQQGRKEEALERYREAFDINPANALTANNLALLLREQGRFEEAVTVLEAGLSHSPATAELHYNLAVISELYLLDLDGALAHYRRYRELAGTEEKQVAGWIADLERRLD
;
A
#
# COMPACT_ATOMS: atom_id res chain seq x y z
N ARG A 1 76.58 17.41 -21.77
CA ARG A 1 76.23 16.15 -22.47
C ARG A 1 74.73 16.07 -22.52
N SER A 2 74.16 16.47 -23.68
CA SER A 2 72.73 16.31 -23.99
C SER A 2 72.45 14.84 -24.28
N THR A 3 71.48 14.28 -23.62
CA THR A 3 70.84 13.02 -24.03
C THR A 3 69.46 13.34 -24.60
N MET A 4 69.40 13.26 -25.94
CA MET A 4 68.12 13.31 -26.70
C MET A 4 67.35 12.04 -26.40
N MET A 5 66.09 12.20 -26.01
CA MET A 5 65.14 11.10 -25.90
C MET A 5 64.48 10.87 -27.31
N PRO A 6 64.24 9.64 -27.72
CA PRO A 6 63.69 9.34 -29.03
C PRO A 6 62.19 9.68 -29.14
N GLU A 7 61.80 10.23 -30.27
CA GLU A 7 60.47 10.69 -30.66
C GLU A 7 59.38 9.62 -30.73
N THR A 8 59.67 8.36 -30.46
CA THR A 8 58.70 7.25 -30.62
C THR A 8 57.73 7.06 -29.44
N ALA A 9 57.93 7.84 -28.35
CA ALA A 9 57.04 7.74 -27.16
C ALA A 9 55.83 8.68 -27.18
N ARG A 10 55.63 9.51 -28.24
CA ARG A 10 54.54 10.50 -28.29
C ARG A 10 53.32 10.10 -29.10
N VAL A 11 53.33 8.98 -29.78
CA VAL A 11 52.24 8.57 -30.71
C VAL A 11 51.26 7.56 -30.09
N VAL A 12 51.56 6.96 -28.93
CA VAL A 12 50.70 5.90 -28.32
C VAL A 12 49.68 6.44 -27.32
N LEU A 13 49.65 7.75 -27.01
CA LEU A 13 48.80 8.32 -25.98
C LEU A 13 47.57 9.09 -26.50
N LEU A 14 47.27 9.02 -27.79
CA LEU A 14 46.14 9.76 -28.44
C LEU A 14 45.06 8.88 -29.04
N THR A 15 45.10 7.58 -28.92
CA THR A 15 44.09 6.65 -29.46
C THR A 15 43.24 5.93 -28.39
N GLY A 16 43.36 6.31 -27.10
CA GLY A 16 42.66 5.63 -25.98
C GLY A 16 41.42 6.30 -25.41
N CYS A 17 40.96 7.43 -25.97
CA CYS A 17 39.88 8.22 -25.35
C CYS A 17 38.60 8.38 -26.18
N LEU A 18 38.28 7.48 -27.12
CA LEU A 18 37.08 7.64 -27.95
C LEU A 18 36.13 6.42 -27.95
N ALA A 19 36.07 5.67 -26.87
CA ALA A 19 35.19 4.49 -26.80
C ALA A 19 34.35 4.38 -25.50
N LEU A 20 33.95 5.50 -24.89
CA LEU A 20 33.08 5.46 -23.67
C LEU A 20 31.82 6.34 -23.80
N LEU A 21 31.28 6.57 -25.01
CA LEU A 21 30.04 7.32 -25.20
C LEU A 21 28.94 6.52 -25.94
N ALA A 22 28.87 5.21 -25.75
CA ALA A 22 27.77 4.44 -26.33
C ALA A 22 27.21 3.49 -25.26
N GLY A 23 26.41 4.00 -24.35
CA GLY A 23 25.81 3.17 -23.29
C GLY A 23 24.70 3.85 -22.50
N CYS A 24 24.04 4.90 -23.02
CA CYS A 24 22.71 5.23 -22.54
C CYS A 24 21.73 4.24 -23.19
N ALA A 25 21.74 2.99 -22.71
CA ALA A 25 20.63 2.10 -22.94
C ALA A 25 19.41 2.76 -22.29
N SER A 26 18.55 3.35 -23.11
CA SER A 26 17.24 3.81 -22.67
C SER A 26 16.54 2.61 -22.04
N GLN A 27 16.47 2.58 -20.72
CA GLN A 27 15.64 1.59 -20.05
C GLN A 27 14.22 1.76 -20.60
N PRO A 28 13.57 0.70 -21.06
CA PRO A 28 12.19 0.80 -21.50
C PRO A 28 11.39 1.40 -20.36
N ARG A 29 10.74 2.53 -20.65
CA ARG A 29 9.83 3.14 -19.67
C ARG A 29 8.74 2.11 -19.39
N PRO A 30 8.48 1.72 -18.13
CA PRO A 30 7.41 0.80 -17.84
C PRO A 30 6.12 1.35 -18.46
N GLU A 31 5.47 0.53 -19.26
CA GLU A 31 4.17 0.92 -19.83
C GLU A 31 3.20 1.19 -18.67
N PRO A 32 2.36 2.22 -18.77
CA PRO A 32 1.38 2.49 -17.73
C PRO A 32 0.47 1.27 -17.61
N VAL A 33 0.39 0.71 -16.40
CA VAL A 33 -0.56 -0.37 -16.10
C VAL A 33 -1.95 0.23 -16.27
N VAL A 34 -2.66 -0.19 -17.31
CA VAL A 34 -4.05 0.23 -17.52
C VAL A 34 -4.92 -0.53 -16.53
N VAL A 35 -5.22 0.12 -15.41
CA VAL A 35 -6.14 -0.43 -14.42
C VAL A 35 -7.55 -0.38 -15.01
N ASN A 36 -8.18 -1.54 -15.18
CA ASN A 36 -9.58 -1.61 -15.62
C ASN A 36 -10.53 -1.28 -14.47
N THR A 37 -10.65 0.00 -14.16
CA THR A 37 -11.46 0.50 -13.05
C THR A 37 -12.95 0.19 -13.19
N ALA A 38 -13.45 0.06 -14.42
CA ALA A 38 -14.85 -0.29 -14.68
C ALA A 38 -15.12 -1.75 -14.30
N GLU A 39 -14.23 -2.68 -14.67
CA GLU A 39 -14.33 -4.08 -14.28
C GLU A 39 -14.21 -4.25 -12.76
N ALA A 40 -13.23 -3.60 -12.13
CA ALA A 40 -13.08 -3.62 -10.69
C ALA A 40 -14.32 -3.11 -9.95
N SER A 41 -14.94 -2.05 -10.46
CA SER A 41 -16.16 -1.49 -9.87
C SER A 41 -17.35 -2.42 -10.01
N GLU A 42 -17.49 -3.10 -11.15
CA GLU A 42 -18.56 -4.07 -11.38
C GLU A 42 -18.39 -5.31 -10.48
N LEU A 43 -17.17 -5.82 -10.33
CA LEU A 43 -16.89 -6.92 -9.41
C LEU A 43 -17.17 -6.54 -7.96
N ALA A 44 -16.79 -5.33 -7.54
CA ALA A 44 -17.09 -4.83 -6.19
C ALA A 44 -18.59 -4.70 -5.94
N ARG A 45 -19.36 -4.27 -6.95
CA ARG A 45 -20.83 -4.22 -6.88
C ARG A 45 -21.44 -5.62 -6.74
N GLN A 46 -20.99 -6.59 -7.53
CA GLN A 46 -21.42 -7.99 -7.44
C GLN A 46 -21.07 -8.58 -6.07
N ALA A 47 -19.87 -8.29 -5.55
CA ALA A 47 -19.44 -8.69 -4.22
C ALA A 47 -20.40 -8.16 -3.14
N TRP A 48 -20.74 -6.89 -3.20
CA TRP A 48 -21.69 -6.27 -2.26
C TRP A 48 -23.06 -6.93 -2.32
N GLU A 49 -23.59 -7.19 -3.51
CA GLU A 49 -24.88 -7.87 -3.71
C GLU A 49 -24.86 -9.30 -3.15
N ALA A 50 -23.80 -10.06 -3.42
CA ALA A 50 -23.59 -11.38 -2.87
C ALA A 50 -23.56 -11.37 -1.33
N HIS A 51 -22.84 -10.39 -0.75
CA HIS A 51 -22.77 -10.22 0.70
C HIS A 51 -24.17 -9.92 1.30
N GLN A 52 -24.95 -9.02 0.71
CA GLN A 52 -26.32 -8.71 1.14
C GLN A 52 -27.26 -9.93 1.10
N GLN A 53 -26.98 -10.87 0.23
CA GLN A 53 -27.73 -12.13 0.10
C GLN A 53 -27.18 -13.26 0.96
N GLY A 54 -26.18 -12.98 1.81
CA GLY A 54 -25.55 -13.96 2.70
C GLY A 54 -24.58 -14.92 1.99
N ARG A 55 -24.27 -14.70 0.70
CA ARG A 55 -23.32 -15.50 -0.09
C ARG A 55 -21.88 -15.02 0.15
N LYS A 56 -21.38 -15.25 1.37
CA LYS A 56 -20.14 -14.66 1.87
C LYS A 56 -18.89 -15.10 1.08
N GLU A 57 -18.82 -16.36 0.68
CA GLU A 57 -17.68 -16.91 -0.08
C GLU A 57 -17.59 -16.28 -1.47
N GLU A 58 -18.73 -16.15 -2.16
CA GLU A 58 -18.80 -15.46 -3.45
C GLU A 58 -18.45 -13.99 -3.32
N ALA A 59 -18.95 -13.31 -2.29
CA ALA A 59 -18.62 -11.93 -2.01
C ALA A 59 -17.11 -11.74 -1.78
N LEU A 60 -16.48 -12.64 -1.03
CA LEU A 60 -15.05 -12.61 -0.76
C LEU A 60 -14.22 -12.77 -2.04
N GLU A 61 -14.59 -13.73 -2.90
CA GLU A 61 -13.93 -13.96 -4.18
C GLU A 61 -14.01 -12.70 -5.07
N ARG A 62 -15.21 -12.15 -5.25
CA ARG A 62 -15.43 -10.96 -6.08
C ARG A 62 -14.72 -9.72 -5.55
N TYR A 63 -14.72 -9.50 -4.23
CA TYR A 63 -13.96 -8.39 -3.65
C TYR A 63 -12.46 -8.55 -3.84
N ARG A 64 -11.90 -9.77 -3.77
CA ARG A 64 -10.49 -10.02 -4.05
C ARG A 64 -10.15 -9.71 -5.50
N GLU A 65 -10.93 -10.23 -6.46
CA GLU A 65 -10.75 -9.92 -7.88
C GLU A 65 -10.78 -8.40 -8.13
N ALA A 66 -11.75 -7.71 -7.54
CA ALA A 66 -11.86 -6.25 -7.66
C ALA A 66 -10.65 -5.52 -7.07
N PHE A 67 -10.16 -5.98 -5.91
CA PHE A 67 -9.00 -5.40 -5.23
C PHE A 67 -7.70 -5.67 -6.00
N ASP A 68 -7.52 -6.85 -6.56
CA ASP A 68 -6.36 -7.20 -7.38
C ASP A 68 -6.26 -6.34 -8.64
N ILE A 69 -7.42 -6.02 -9.27
CA ILE A 69 -7.47 -5.12 -10.43
C ILE A 69 -7.21 -3.67 -10.03
N ASN A 70 -7.79 -3.20 -8.92
CA ASN A 70 -7.65 -1.82 -8.46
C ASN A 70 -7.41 -1.70 -6.95
N PRO A 71 -6.19 -1.94 -6.48
CA PRO A 71 -5.86 -1.85 -5.05
C PRO A 71 -5.93 -0.42 -4.49
N ALA A 72 -5.98 0.60 -5.35
CA ALA A 72 -6.15 2.00 -4.94
C ALA A 72 -7.60 2.35 -4.52
N ASN A 73 -8.56 1.47 -4.77
CA ASN A 73 -9.94 1.69 -4.35
C ASN A 73 -10.10 1.37 -2.86
N ALA A 74 -10.04 2.41 -2.03
CA ALA A 74 -10.15 2.30 -0.57
C ALA A 74 -11.48 1.66 -0.10
N LEU A 75 -12.59 1.88 -0.82
CA LEU A 75 -13.88 1.27 -0.48
C LEU A 75 -13.85 -0.25 -0.69
N THR A 76 -13.25 -0.71 -1.79
CA THR A 76 -13.08 -2.15 -2.04
C THR A 76 -12.18 -2.78 -0.98
N ALA A 77 -11.04 -2.16 -0.65
CA ALA A 77 -10.15 -2.61 0.42
C ALA A 77 -10.88 -2.71 1.76
N ASN A 78 -11.66 -1.67 2.11
CA ASN A 78 -12.43 -1.63 3.33
C ASN A 78 -13.45 -2.79 3.41
N ASN A 79 -14.25 -2.98 2.37
CA ASN A 79 -15.29 -4.00 2.35
C ASN A 79 -14.70 -5.43 2.36
N LEU A 80 -13.62 -5.65 1.64
CA LEU A 80 -12.89 -6.92 1.68
C LEU A 80 -12.37 -7.22 3.08
N ALA A 81 -11.76 -6.24 3.73
CA ALA A 81 -11.22 -6.39 5.07
C ALA A 81 -12.32 -6.65 6.12
N LEU A 82 -13.46 -5.98 6.01
CA LEU A 82 -14.62 -6.22 6.89
C LEU A 82 -15.14 -7.65 6.74
N LEU A 83 -15.24 -8.16 5.52
CA LEU A 83 -15.68 -9.52 5.27
C LEU A 83 -14.67 -10.56 5.76
N LEU A 84 -13.37 -10.32 5.59
CA LEU A 84 -12.30 -11.14 6.16
C LEU A 84 -12.36 -11.16 7.70
N ARG A 85 -12.57 -10.01 8.33
CA ARG A 85 -12.76 -9.91 9.77
C ARG A 85 -13.96 -10.73 10.25
N GLU A 86 -15.10 -10.68 9.55
CA GLU A 86 -16.29 -11.49 9.85
C GLU A 86 -16.01 -12.98 9.80
N GLN A 87 -15.05 -13.41 8.97
CA GLN A 87 -14.61 -14.81 8.86
C GLN A 87 -13.48 -15.18 9.83
N GLY A 88 -13.06 -14.26 10.71
CA GLY A 88 -11.97 -14.48 11.66
C GLY A 88 -10.57 -14.45 11.02
N ARG A 89 -10.44 -13.94 9.79
CA ARG A 89 -9.19 -13.87 9.02
C ARG A 89 -8.51 -12.51 9.25
N PHE A 90 -8.10 -12.27 10.48
CA PHE A 90 -7.69 -10.94 10.96
C PHE A 90 -6.40 -10.45 10.33
N GLU A 91 -5.38 -11.30 10.19
CA GLU A 91 -4.10 -10.94 9.58
C GLU A 91 -4.25 -10.61 8.09
N GLU A 92 -5.12 -11.33 7.38
CA GLU A 92 -5.42 -11.01 5.99
C GLU A 92 -6.19 -9.69 5.86
N ALA A 93 -7.11 -9.41 6.78
CA ALA A 93 -7.82 -8.14 6.81
C ALA A 93 -6.84 -6.96 7.01
N VAL A 94 -5.87 -7.10 7.93
CA VAL A 94 -4.81 -6.10 8.13
C VAL A 94 -4.00 -5.90 6.86
N THR A 95 -3.55 -7.00 6.22
CA THR A 95 -2.77 -6.93 4.97
C THR A 95 -3.51 -6.16 3.87
N VAL A 96 -4.82 -6.40 3.71
CA VAL A 96 -5.64 -5.69 2.72
C VAL A 96 -5.78 -4.20 3.05
N LEU A 97 -6.01 -3.86 4.33
CA LEU A 97 -6.14 -2.47 4.77
C LEU A 97 -4.82 -1.70 4.60
N GLU A 98 -3.70 -2.30 4.95
CA GLU A 98 -2.37 -1.71 4.76
C GLU A 98 -2.04 -1.49 3.28
N ALA A 99 -2.36 -2.48 2.43
CA ALA A 99 -2.21 -2.33 0.99
C ALA A 99 -3.10 -1.20 0.45
N GLY A 100 -4.35 -1.08 0.90
CA GLY A 100 -5.22 0.06 0.58
C GLY A 100 -4.63 1.40 1.02
N LEU A 101 -4.06 1.48 2.22
CA LEU A 101 -3.41 2.69 2.73
C LEU A 101 -2.12 3.06 1.98
N SER A 102 -1.40 2.08 1.41
CA SER A 102 -0.22 2.37 0.59
C SER A 102 -0.56 3.21 -0.65
N HIS A 103 -1.79 3.09 -1.15
CA HIS A 103 -2.32 3.86 -2.27
C HIS A 103 -3.14 5.08 -1.84
N SER A 104 -3.82 4.99 -0.70
CA SER A 104 -4.75 6.01 -0.21
C SER A 104 -4.52 6.32 1.29
N PRO A 105 -3.36 6.91 1.65
CA PRO A 105 -2.91 7.03 3.05
C PRO A 105 -3.75 7.98 3.91
N ALA A 106 -4.64 8.75 3.30
CA ALA A 106 -5.52 9.70 4.00
C ALA A 106 -6.96 9.19 4.13
N THR A 107 -7.20 7.87 4.01
CA THR A 107 -8.53 7.29 4.18
C THR A 107 -8.78 6.95 5.64
N ALA A 108 -9.61 7.76 6.29
CA ALA A 108 -9.90 7.62 7.72
C ALA A 108 -10.46 6.24 8.10
N GLU A 109 -11.40 5.71 7.31
CA GLU A 109 -12.06 4.42 7.55
C GLU A 109 -11.09 3.24 7.57
N LEU A 110 -10.06 3.25 6.73
CA LEU A 110 -9.04 2.19 6.74
C LEU A 110 -8.22 2.22 8.03
N HIS A 111 -7.84 3.41 8.49
CA HIS A 111 -7.15 3.57 9.78
C HIS A 111 -8.04 3.13 10.95
N TYR A 112 -9.32 3.48 10.93
CA TYR A 112 -10.24 3.03 11.97
C TYR A 112 -10.33 1.50 12.04
N ASN A 113 -10.54 0.84 10.90
CA ASN A 113 -10.66 -0.62 10.87
C ASN A 113 -9.35 -1.33 11.24
N LEU A 114 -8.19 -0.79 10.85
CA LEU A 114 -6.89 -1.28 11.33
C LEU A 114 -6.78 -1.19 12.84
N ALA A 115 -7.12 -0.04 13.43
CA ALA A 115 -7.08 0.14 14.87
C ALA A 115 -7.96 -0.89 15.60
N VAL A 116 -9.22 -1.07 15.14
CA VAL A 116 -10.16 -2.03 15.72
C VAL A 116 -9.63 -3.46 15.64
N ILE A 117 -9.11 -3.88 14.49
CA ILE A 117 -8.60 -5.25 14.31
C ILE A 117 -7.34 -5.47 15.16
N SER A 118 -6.41 -4.52 15.15
CA SER A 118 -5.17 -4.57 15.93
C SER A 118 -5.47 -4.67 17.44
N GLU A 119 -6.38 -3.84 17.95
CA GLU A 119 -6.70 -3.85 19.37
C GLU A 119 -7.43 -5.10 19.82
N LEU A 120 -8.54 -5.44 19.13
CA LEU A 120 -9.50 -6.42 19.65
C LEU A 120 -9.17 -7.86 19.29
N TYR A 121 -8.45 -8.09 18.20
CA TYR A 121 -8.22 -9.44 17.69
C TYR A 121 -6.75 -9.84 17.64
N LEU A 122 -5.84 -8.90 17.41
CA LEU A 122 -4.40 -9.17 17.32
C LEU A 122 -3.63 -8.78 18.58
N LEU A 123 -4.25 -7.98 19.46
CA LEU A 123 -3.64 -7.44 20.69
C LEU A 123 -2.38 -6.60 20.41
N ASP A 124 -2.29 -6.03 19.21
CA ASP A 124 -1.28 -5.04 18.84
C ASP A 124 -1.75 -3.64 19.31
N LEU A 125 -1.49 -3.33 20.57
CA LEU A 125 -1.98 -2.10 21.19
C LEU A 125 -1.25 -0.86 20.68
N ASP A 126 0.04 -0.97 20.36
CA ASP A 126 0.83 0.12 19.78
C ASP A 126 0.34 0.49 18.37
N GLY A 127 0.13 -0.52 17.51
CA GLY A 127 -0.45 -0.34 16.19
C GLY A 127 -1.86 0.25 16.25
N ALA A 128 -2.70 -0.27 17.14
CA ALA A 128 -4.04 0.25 17.35
C ALA A 128 -4.03 1.74 17.75
N LEU A 129 -3.19 2.12 18.71
CA LEU A 129 -3.04 3.50 19.17
C LEU A 129 -2.62 4.43 18.04
N ALA A 130 -1.62 4.02 17.24
CA ALA A 130 -1.14 4.79 16.09
C ALA A 130 -2.27 5.04 15.07
N HIS A 131 -3.05 4.00 14.76
CA HIS A 131 -4.12 4.09 13.79
C HIS A 131 -5.35 4.87 14.31
N TYR A 132 -5.74 4.75 15.58
CA TYR A 132 -6.79 5.60 16.15
C TYR A 132 -6.41 7.08 16.17
N ARG A 133 -5.15 7.41 16.49
CA ARG A 133 -4.66 8.79 16.42
C ARG A 133 -4.76 9.33 14.99
N ARG A 134 -4.35 8.53 14.00
CA ARG A 134 -4.42 8.93 12.59
C ARG A 134 -5.87 9.08 12.10
N TYR A 135 -6.75 8.17 12.49
CA TYR A 135 -8.19 8.30 12.21
C TYR A 135 -8.73 9.63 12.74
N ARG A 136 -8.46 9.96 13.99
CA ARG A 136 -8.91 11.22 14.62
C ARG A 136 -8.42 12.46 13.87
N GLU A 137 -7.17 12.47 13.43
CA GLU A 137 -6.59 13.56 12.64
C GLU A 137 -7.31 13.74 11.29
N LEU A 138 -7.62 12.64 10.60
CA LEU A 138 -8.22 12.66 9.28
C LEU A 138 -9.72 12.93 9.29
N ALA A 139 -10.43 12.37 10.26
CA ALA A 139 -11.88 12.51 10.39
C ALA A 139 -12.28 13.94 10.81
N GLY A 140 -11.35 14.74 11.36
CA GLY A 140 -11.59 16.13 11.73
C GLY A 140 -12.66 16.32 12.82
N THR A 141 -13.04 15.23 13.49
CA THR A 141 -14.08 15.23 14.51
C THR A 141 -13.46 15.05 15.89
N GLU A 142 -13.90 15.86 16.84
CA GLU A 142 -13.71 15.57 18.25
C GLU A 142 -14.66 14.42 18.68
N GLU A 143 -14.52 13.26 18.06
CA GLU A 143 -15.27 12.09 18.49
C GLU A 143 -14.81 11.70 19.89
N LYS A 144 -15.62 12.05 20.89
CA LYS A 144 -15.35 11.77 22.31
C LYS A 144 -15.08 10.29 22.56
N GLN A 145 -15.70 9.42 21.79
CA GLN A 145 -15.53 7.98 21.89
C GLN A 145 -14.10 7.56 21.49
N VAL A 146 -13.60 8.02 20.36
CA VAL A 146 -12.23 7.71 19.90
C VAL A 146 -11.18 8.31 20.84
N ALA A 147 -11.42 9.51 21.34
CA ALA A 147 -10.55 10.11 22.34
C ALA A 147 -10.48 9.25 23.63
N GLY A 148 -11.60 8.64 24.02
CA GLY A 148 -11.67 7.71 25.14
C GLY A 148 -10.86 6.43 24.89
N TRP A 149 -10.94 5.84 23.72
CA TRP A 149 -10.16 4.65 23.35
C TRP A 149 -8.66 4.93 23.33
N ILE A 150 -8.26 6.07 22.75
CA ILE A 150 -6.85 6.52 22.74
C ILE A 150 -6.34 6.63 24.19
N ALA A 151 -7.06 7.33 25.08
CA ALA A 151 -6.66 7.50 26.47
C ALA A 151 -6.61 6.16 27.25
N ASP A 152 -7.48 5.20 26.90
CA ASP A 152 -7.44 3.87 27.50
C ASP A 152 -6.21 3.08 27.04
N LEU A 153 -5.91 3.09 25.74
CA LEU A 153 -4.73 2.43 25.18
C LEU A 153 -3.43 3.02 25.74
N GLU A 154 -3.34 4.34 25.85
CA GLU A 154 -2.19 5.01 26.47
C GLU A 154 -1.94 4.51 27.89
N ARG A 155 -2.99 4.39 28.72
CA ARG A 155 -2.86 3.85 30.09
C ARG A 155 -2.48 2.37 30.14
N ARG A 156 -2.82 1.60 29.12
CA ARG A 156 -2.50 0.16 29.06
C ARG A 156 -1.08 -0.10 28.58
N LEU A 157 -0.47 0.89 27.93
CA LEU A 157 0.89 0.84 27.39
C LEU A 157 1.94 1.45 28.33
N ASP A 158 1.51 2.28 29.33
CA ASP A 158 2.36 2.82 30.38
C ASP A 158 2.64 1.75 31.47
#